data_11c9fce63a68575c6984073018de10a6
#
_entry.id   11c9fce63a68575c6984073018de10a6
#
_cell.length_a   1.000
_cell.length_b   1.000
_cell.length_c   1.000
_cell.angle_alpha   90.00
_cell.angle_beta   90.00
_cell.angle_gamma   90.00
#
_symmetry.space_group_name_H-M   'P 1'
#
loop_
_entity.id
_entity.type
_entity.pdbx_description
1 polymer ?
#
loop_
_entity_poly.entity_id
_entity_poly.type
_entity_poly.pdbx_seq_one_letter_code
_entity_poly.pdbx_strand_id
1 'polypeptide(L)'
;MDLFMVLQLLCGLALFLFGMNSMGDGLESLSGGKLEKTLEKMTNSTMKGFLLGAAVTAVIQSSSATTVMVVGFVNSGIMKLRQAIGIIMGANVGTTITSWILSLSGIEGDSLVMQLLKPSSFSAVFAFVGIILLMFCNSEKKKHLGTIFLGFGILMVGMDQMSAAVEPLSDDPTFTGFLTLFNNPVFGILAGALLTAVIQSSSASVGILQALSKTGAISYSMAIPIVMGQNIGTCVTALISCIGAKKNAKRAAFVHLYFNIIGTLVICALFYGSNLFINYGFLDDIVGPENIAVIHTAFNLLATAILLPFNKYLEKLACLTIKDKEEDSDVPFLDERFLNTPSVATERAKSLAEKMARLSEGTLLGALELVDHYDEKVAETIHENEDMIDSYEDVISTYLVKLSSKQLSADDSKTIQLILHTIGDFERISDHAVSIVKVAQEIHEKNISFSKEAKAGLAVMVDALREIINNATVAFVDNDLALASKVEPLEQVIDRLRDKLKDAHVKRLTNGTCTIELGFVFSDLITNIERVSDHCSNIAIGVIEINRNGYDAHEYLHELKNSDDIQYNADYKAYKQKYTLPKEALSVREISVGVPAN
;
A
#
# COMPACT_ATOMS: atom_id res chain seq x y z
N MET A 1 -8.50 13.78 -43.99
CA MET A 1 -9.34 13.05 -42.99
C MET A 1 -10.74 13.66 -42.97
N ASP A 2 -11.78 12.86 -43.22
CA ASP A 2 -13.15 13.23 -43.00
C ASP A 2 -13.50 13.21 -41.49
N LEU A 3 -14.49 13.98 -41.06
CA LEU A 3 -14.97 14.05 -39.68
C LEU A 3 -15.33 12.64 -39.13
N PHE A 4 -15.98 11.81 -39.98
CA PHE A 4 -16.36 10.45 -39.59
C PHE A 4 -15.18 9.53 -39.34
N MET A 5 -14.09 9.65 -40.09
CA MET A 5 -12.84 8.92 -39.84
C MET A 5 -12.22 9.32 -38.50
N VAL A 6 -12.24 10.63 -38.17
CA VAL A 6 -11.75 11.11 -36.86
C VAL A 6 -12.59 10.54 -35.73
N LEU A 7 -13.92 10.55 -35.86
CA LEU A 7 -14.82 9.99 -34.85
C LEU A 7 -14.64 8.48 -34.70
N GLN A 8 -14.43 7.75 -35.79
CA GLN A 8 -14.15 6.31 -35.78
C GLN A 8 -12.79 6.01 -35.11
N LEU A 9 -11.76 6.80 -35.41
CA LEU A 9 -10.46 6.68 -34.77
C LEU A 9 -10.55 6.93 -33.24
N LEU A 10 -11.26 7.98 -32.83
CA LEU A 10 -11.49 8.30 -31.42
C LEU A 10 -12.28 7.20 -30.71
N CYS A 11 -13.30 6.63 -31.37
CA CYS A 11 -14.07 5.51 -30.84
C CYS A 11 -13.18 4.26 -30.67
N GLY A 12 -12.39 3.92 -31.70
CA GLY A 12 -11.44 2.82 -31.63
C GLY A 12 -10.42 3.01 -30.51
N LEU A 13 -9.87 4.21 -30.36
CA LEU A 13 -8.92 4.56 -29.29
C LEU A 13 -9.58 4.43 -27.90
N ALA A 14 -10.81 4.91 -27.75
CA ALA A 14 -11.53 4.80 -26.48
C ALA A 14 -11.77 3.34 -26.09
N LEU A 15 -12.22 2.49 -27.02
CA LEU A 15 -12.42 1.05 -26.81
C LEU A 15 -11.08 0.36 -26.50
N PHE A 16 -10.02 0.69 -27.24
CA PHE A 16 -8.68 0.15 -27.01
C PHE A 16 -8.17 0.46 -25.61
N LEU A 17 -8.23 1.73 -25.18
CA LEU A 17 -7.80 2.16 -23.84
C LEU A 17 -8.65 1.52 -22.73
N PHE A 18 -9.97 1.46 -22.92
CA PHE A 18 -10.86 0.81 -21.97
C PHE A 18 -10.57 -0.68 -21.84
N GLY A 19 -10.41 -1.39 -22.96
CA GLY A 19 -10.10 -2.81 -22.98
C GLY A 19 -8.75 -3.12 -22.32
N MET A 20 -7.73 -2.29 -22.61
CA MET A 20 -6.39 -2.41 -22.00
C MET A 20 -6.43 -2.21 -20.49
N ASN A 21 -7.11 -1.17 -20.01
CA ASN A 21 -7.25 -0.90 -18.59
C ASN A 21 -8.02 -2.02 -17.88
N SER A 22 -9.17 -2.42 -18.43
CA SER A 22 -9.98 -3.51 -17.86
C SER A 22 -9.21 -4.83 -17.78
N MET A 23 -8.42 -5.17 -18.81
CA MET A 23 -7.56 -6.35 -18.79
C MET A 23 -6.47 -6.23 -17.71
N GLY A 24 -5.84 -5.07 -17.58
CA GLY A 24 -4.83 -4.78 -16.55
C GLY A 24 -5.42 -4.89 -15.14
N ASP A 25 -6.55 -4.25 -14.88
CA ASP A 25 -7.25 -4.28 -13.58
C ASP A 25 -7.64 -5.72 -13.18
N GLY A 26 -8.10 -6.51 -14.16
CA GLY A 26 -8.42 -7.92 -13.94
C GLY A 26 -7.18 -8.77 -13.56
N LEU A 27 -6.04 -8.53 -14.21
CA LEU A 27 -4.77 -9.21 -13.92
C LEU A 27 -4.21 -8.80 -12.56
N GLU A 28 -4.25 -7.51 -12.22
CA GLU A 28 -3.85 -6.95 -10.93
C GLU A 28 -4.69 -7.56 -9.80
N SER A 29 -6.02 -7.51 -9.94
CA SER A 29 -6.95 -8.08 -8.96
C SER A 29 -6.77 -9.59 -8.78
N LEU A 30 -6.46 -10.33 -9.86
CA LEU A 30 -6.19 -11.77 -9.79
C LEU A 30 -4.88 -12.08 -9.05
N SER A 31 -3.89 -11.19 -9.12
CA SER A 31 -2.62 -11.32 -8.40
C SER A 31 -2.76 -11.12 -6.89
N GLY A 32 -3.82 -10.42 -6.44
CA GLY A 32 -4.19 -10.24 -5.04
C GLY A 32 -3.13 -9.55 -4.20
N GLY A 33 -2.41 -8.55 -4.76
CA GLY A 33 -1.38 -7.79 -4.05
C GLY A 33 -0.10 -8.58 -3.70
N LYS A 34 0.01 -9.85 -4.17
CA LYS A 34 1.19 -10.69 -3.88
C LYS A 34 2.45 -10.20 -4.60
N LEU A 35 2.27 -9.61 -5.78
CA LEU A 35 3.39 -9.11 -6.59
C LEU A 35 4.02 -7.89 -5.92
N GLU A 36 3.21 -6.99 -5.40
CA GLU A 36 3.60 -5.79 -4.70
C GLU A 36 4.34 -6.13 -3.39
N LYS A 37 3.80 -7.07 -2.60
CA LYS A 37 4.48 -7.60 -1.39
C LYS A 37 5.81 -8.27 -1.72
N THR A 38 5.91 -8.90 -2.90
CA THR A 38 7.15 -9.51 -3.37
C THR A 38 8.17 -8.45 -3.78
N LEU A 39 7.74 -7.35 -4.43
CA LEU A 39 8.58 -6.19 -4.74
C LEU A 39 9.25 -5.62 -3.50
N GLU A 40 8.51 -5.51 -2.41
CA GLU A 40 9.03 -5.01 -1.14
C GLU A 40 10.12 -5.92 -0.55
N LYS A 41 9.89 -7.24 -0.54
CA LYS A 41 10.74 -8.21 0.19
C LYS A 41 11.99 -8.68 -0.56
N MET A 42 12.00 -8.69 -1.90
CA MET A 42 13.00 -9.44 -2.69
C MET A 42 14.12 -8.61 -3.34
N THR A 43 14.33 -7.35 -3.00
CA THR A 43 15.19 -6.44 -3.75
C THR A 43 16.67 -6.36 -3.28
N ASN A 44 17.24 -7.44 -2.79
CA ASN A 44 18.63 -7.44 -2.27
C ASN A 44 19.73 -7.26 -3.34
N SER A 45 19.42 -7.34 -4.64
CA SER A 45 20.36 -7.09 -5.74
C SER A 45 19.68 -6.47 -6.94
N THR A 46 20.43 -5.65 -7.72
CA THR A 46 19.91 -4.98 -8.92
C THR A 46 19.35 -5.97 -9.96
N MET A 47 19.99 -7.14 -10.13
CA MET A 47 19.53 -8.17 -11.05
C MET A 47 18.21 -8.81 -10.60
N LYS A 48 18.04 -9.09 -9.31
CA LYS A 48 16.76 -9.59 -8.77
C LYS A 48 15.67 -8.54 -8.93
N GLY A 49 15.99 -7.27 -8.65
CA GLY A 49 15.09 -6.15 -8.89
C GLY A 49 14.68 -6.05 -10.36
N PHE A 50 15.61 -6.22 -11.30
CA PHE A 50 15.32 -6.23 -12.73
C PHE A 50 14.34 -7.35 -13.13
N LEU A 51 14.62 -8.58 -12.74
CA LEU A 51 13.73 -9.71 -13.05
C LEU A 51 12.34 -9.53 -12.42
N LEU A 52 12.32 -9.04 -11.21
CA LEU A 52 11.06 -8.79 -10.48
C LEU A 52 10.26 -7.65 -11.14
N GLY A 53 10.92 -6.54 -11.49
CA GLY A 53 10.28 -5.42 -12.19
C GLY A 53 9.71 -5.84 -13.55
N ALA A 54 10.45 -6.67 -14.30
CA ALA A 54 9.96 -7.24 -15.56
C ALA A 54 8.73 -8.14 -15.35
N ALA A 55 8.77 -9.04 -14.36
CA ALA A 55 7.68 -9.95 -14.06
C ALA A 55 6.41 -9.21 -13.58
N VAL A 56 6.58 -8.26 -12.65
CA VAL A 56 5.46 -7.47 -12.12
C VAL A 56 4.80 -6.65 -13.22
N THR A 57 5.59 -5.93 -14.03
CA THR A 57 5.06 -5.13 -15.14
C THR A 57 4.39 -6.01 -16.20
N ALA A 58 4.94 -7.18 -16.50
CA ALA A 58 4.35 -8.14 -17.42
C ALA A 58 2.97 -8.62 -16.96
N VAL A 59 2.76 -8.77 -15.64
CA VAL A 59 1.48 -9.20 -15.06
C VAL A 59 0.52 -8.00 -14.91
N ILE A 60 0.98 -6.89 -14.33
CA ILE A 60 0.14 -5.69 -14.13
C ILE A 60 -0.18 -5.00 -15.48
N GLN A 61 0.61 -5.26 -16.53
CA GLN A 61 0.49 -4.64 -17.87
C GLN A 61 0.66 -3.11 -17.86
N SER A 62 1.25 -2.55 -16.80
CA SER A 62 1.49 -1.11 -16.64
C SER A 62 2.87 -0.83 -16.02
N SER A 63 3.80 -0.38 -16.85
CA SER A 63 5.11 0.10 -16.37
C SER A 63 5.00 1.41 -15.62
N SER A 64 4.03 2.26 -15.96
CA SER A 64 3.77 3.51 -15.25
C SER A 64 3.32 3.23 -13.82
N ALA A 65 2.36 2.31 -13.61
CA ALA A 65 1.92 1.90 -12.27
C ALA A 65 3.08 1.31 -11.46
N THR A 66 3.84 0.37 -12.05
CA THR A 66 5.02 -0.23 -11.39
C THR A 66 6.06 0.83 -11.00
N THR A 67 6.34 1.79 -11.88
CA THR A 67 7.34 2.83 -11.61
C THR A 67 6.86 3.82 -10.55
N VAL A 68 5.59 4.25 -10.60
CA VAL A 68 4.98 5.12 -9.58
C VAL A 68 4.98 4.46 -8.21
N MET A 69 4.65 3.17 -8.15
CA MET A 69 4.72 2.36 -6.93
C MET A 69 6.15 2.32 -6.37
N VAL A 70 7.15 2.07 -7.22
CA VAL A 70 8.57 2.05 -6.82
C VAL A 70 9.01 3.43 -6.32
N VAL A 71 8.60 4.52 -6.98
CA VAL A 71 8.83 5.90 -6.51
C VAL A 71 8.20 6.11 -5.13
N GLY A 72 7.00 5.58 -4.89
CA GLY A 72 6.34 5.59 -3.59
C GLY A 72 7.11 4.81 -2.52
N PHE A 73 7.59 3.60 -2.83
CA PHE A 73 8.42 2.81 -1.89
C PHE A 73 9.73 3.52 -1.51
N VAL A 74 10.35 4.21 -2.46
CA VAL A 74 11.54 5.02 -2.18
C VAL A 74 11.18 6.26 -1.36
N ASN A 75 10.00 6.86 -1.60
CA ASN A 75 9.51 8.03 -0.87
C ASN A 75 9.22 7.73 0.60
N SER A 76 8.65 6.57 0.88
CA SER A 76 8.34 6.08 2.23
C SER A 76 9.54 5.43 2.94
N GLY A 77 10.73 5.40 2.30
CA GLY A 77 11.94 4.82 2.89
C GLY A 77 12.01 3.30 2.93
N ILE A 78 10.99 2.61 2.38
CA ILE A 78 10.90 1.14 2.35
C ILE A 78 11.95 0.56 1.41
N MET A 79 12.21 1.25 0.31
CA MET A 79 13.14 0.83 -0.72
C MET A 79 14.27 1.85 -0.88
N LYS A 80 15.51 1.37 -0.95
CA LYS A 80 16.65 2.22 -1.28
C LYS A 80 16.66 2.56 -2.77
N LEU A 81 17.13 3.76 -3.14
CA LEU A 81 17.23 4.20 -4.54
C LEU A 81 17.91 3.16 -5.43
N ARG A 82 18.99 2.55 -4.97
CA ARG A 82 19.74 1.54 -5.73
C ARG A 82 18.93 0.28 -6.06
N GLN A 83 18.00 -0.10 -5.20
CA GLN A 83 17.09 -1.24 -5.43
C GLN A 83 16.05 -0.88 -6.50
N ALA A 84 15.51 0.34 -6.42
CA ALA A 84 14.55 0.88 -7.37
C ALA A 84 15.07 0.89 -8.82
N ILE A 85 16.35 1.18 -9.03
CA ILE A 85 16.97 1.23 -10.36
C ILE A 85 16.76 -0.08 -11.14
N GLY A 86 17.02 -1.21 -10.50
CA GLY A 86 16.81 -2.52 -11.13
C GLY A 86 15.37 -2.75 -11.55
N ILE A 87 14.42 -2.44 -10.65
CA ILE A 87 12.99 -2.63 -10.92
C ILE A 87 12.52 -1.73 -12.07
N ILE A 88 12.94 -0.47 -12.10
CA ILE A 88 12.60 0.49 -13.16
C ILE A 88 13.10 -0.01 -14.54
N MET A 89 14.34 -0.49 -14.60
CA MET A 89 14.87 -1.09 -15.83
C MET A 89 14.08 -2.34 -16.24
N GLY A 90 13.72 -3.19 -15.27
CA GLY A 90 12.91 -4.37 -15.50
C GLY A 90 11.51 -4.03 -15.99
N ALA A 91 10.87 -3.01 -15.43
CA ALA A 91 9.56 -2.56 -15.84
C ALA A 91 9.50 -2.17 -17.32
N ASN A 92 10.52 -1.51 -17.85
CA ASN A 92 10.60 -1.19 -19.28
C ASN A 92 10.64 -2.45 -20.15
N VAL A 93 11.38 -3.48 -19.75
CA VAL A 93 11.39 -4.76 -20.47
C VAL A 93 10.05 -5.48 -20.31
N GLY A 94 9.45 -5.48 -19.13
CA GLY A 94 8.13 -6.08 -18.88
C GLY A 94 7.02 -5.54 -19.77
N THR A 95 7.06 -4.25 -20.10
CA THR A 95 6.10 -3.60 -21.01
C THR A 95 6.13 -4.20 -22.43
N THR A 96 7.23 -4.78 -22.84
CA THR A 96 7.33 -5.37 -24.18
C THR A 96 6.40 -6.57 -24.37
N ILE A 97 6.01 -7.26 -23.28
CA ILE A 97 5.02 -8.35 -23.32
C ILE A 97 3.67 -7.84 -23.81
N THR A 98 3.27 -6.61 -23.40
CA THR A 98 2.06 -5.98 -23.92
C THR A 98 2.15 -5.79 -25.44
N SER A 99 3.30 -5.35 -25.95
CA SER A 99 3.49 -5.20 -27.40
C SER A 99 3.33 -6.52 -28.17
N TRP A 100 3.75 -7.65 -27.58
CA TRP A 100 3.53 -8.98 -28.16
C TRP A 100 2.06 -9.40 -28.12
N ILE A 101 1.33 -9.10 -27.04
CA ILE A 101 -0.11 -9.35 -26.96
C ILE A 101 -0.83 -8.55 -28.06
N LEU A 102 -0.48 -7.28 -28.22
CA LEU A 102 -1.06 -6.41 -29.23
C LEU A 102 -0.70 -6.83 -30.65
N SER A 103 0.50 -7.36 -30.87
CA SER A 103 0.97 -7.82 -32.20
C SER A 103 0.16 -9.01 -32.73
N LEU A 104 -0.55 -9.74 -31.87
CA LEU A 104 -1.47 -10.78 -32.30
C LEU A 104 -2.51 -10.26 -33.30
N SER A 105 -2.85 -8.96 -33.25
CA SER A 105 -3.76 -8.31 -34.18
C SER A 105 -3.29 -8.33 -35.65
N GLY A 106 -2.00 -8.59 -35.88
CA GLY A 106 -1.42 -8.71 -37.22
C GLY A 106 -1.47 -10.10 -37.85
N ILE A 107 -2.04 -11.10 -37.16
CA ILE A 107 -2.13 -12.46 -37.69
C ILE A 107 -3.14 -12.51 -38.85
N GLU A 108 -2.65 -12.78 -40.06
CA GLU A 108 -3.44 -12.94 -41.28
C GLU A 108 -3.20 -14.32 -41.93
N GLY A 109 -4.22 -14.88 -42.59
CA GLY A 109 -4.12 -16.14 -43.29
C GLY A 109 -5.47 -16.65 -43.79
N ASP A 110 -5.48 -17.41 -44.90
CA ASP A 110 -6.68 -17.87 -45.60
C ASP A 110 -7.13 -19.27 -45.17
N SER A 111 -6.31 -20.04 -44.46
CA SER A 111 -6.73 -21.35 -43.93
C SER A 111 -7.75 -21.22 -42.83
N LEU A 112 -8.67 -22.19 -42.71
CA LEU A 112 -9.74 -22.19 -41.69
C LEU A 112 -9.14 -22.15 -40.25
N VAL A 113 -8.02 -22.79 -40.03
CA VAL A 113 -7.29 -22.76 -38.76
C VAL A 113 -6.74 -21.37 -38.47
N MET A 114 -6.15 -20.70 -39.48
CA MET A 114 -5.66 -19.33 -39.36
C MET A 114 -6.80 -18.33 -39.17
N GLN A 115 -7.94 -18.52 -39.83
CA GLN A 115 -9.12 -17.69 -39.62
C GLN A 115 -9.70 -17.83 -38.19
N LEU A 116 -9.65 -19.02 -37.59
CA LEU A 116 -10.05 -19.22 -36.18
C LEU A 116 -9.03 -18.62 -35.21
N LEU A 117 -7.75 -18.60 -35.58
CA LEU A 117 -6.69 -18.01 -34.79
C LEU A 117 -6.53 -16.50 -35.03
N LYS A 118 -7.27 -15.90 -35.99
CA LYS A 118 -7.31 -14.42 -36.12
C LYS A 118 -7.82 -13.80 -34.84
N PRO A 119 -7.17 -12.74 -34.36
CA PRO A 119 -7.59 -12.04 -33.13
C PRO A 119 -9.05 -11.59 -33.15
N SER A 120 -9.55 -11.15 -34.29
CA SER A 120 -10.96 -10.78 -34.48
C SER A 120 -11.93 -11.93 -34.22
N SER A 121 -11.53 -13.19 -34.45
CA SER A 121 -12.37 -14.37 -34.24
C SER A 121 -12.29 -14.86 -32.79
N PHE A 122 -11.11 -15.10 -32.24
CA PHE A 122 -11.01 -15.62 -30.88
C PHE A 122 -11.25 -14.54 -29.80
N SER A 123 -11.02 -13.26 -30.10
CA SER A 123 -11.35 -12.17 -29.19
C SER A 123 -12.86 -12.06 -28.95
N ALA A 124 -13.68 -12.30 -29.99
CA ALA A 124 -15.12 -12.36 -29.83
C ALA A 124 -15.56 -13.51 -28.90
N VAL A 125 -14.92 -14.70 -29.04
CA VAL A 125 -15.18 -15.83 -28.14
C VAL A 125 -14.74 -15.48 -26.71
N PHE A 126 -13.57 -14.86 -26.55
CA PHE A 126 -13.08 -14.43 -25.23
C PHE A 126 -14.00 -13.40 -24.59
N ALA A 127 -14.44 -12.40 -25.36
CA ALA A 127 -15.41 -11.41 -24.87
C ALA A 127 -16.72 -12.07 -24.42
N PHE A 128 -17.25 -13.02 -25.21
CA PHE A 128 -18.47 -13.74 -24.86
C PHE A 128 -18.30 -14.62 -23.62
N VAL A 129 -17.21 -15.36 -23.50
CA VAL A 129 -16.88 -16.14 -22.30
C VAL A 129 -16.69 -15.19 -21.11
N GLY A 130 -16.00 -14.06 -21.32
CA GLY A 130 -15.78 -13.04 -20.32
C GLY A 130 -17.08 -12.52 -19.72
N ILE A 131 -18.06 -12.15 -20.56
CA ILE A 131 -19.34 -11.65 -20.07
C ILE A 131 -20.14 -12.74 -19.33
N ILE A 132 -20.05 -14.01 -19.76
CA ILE A 132 -20.68 -15.12 -19.05
C ILE A 132 -20.07 -15.27 -17.66
N LEU A 133 -18.75 -15.24 -17.54
CA LEU A 133 -18.05 -15.33 -16.24
C LEU A 133 -18.43 -14.18 -15.30
N LEU A 134 -18.57 -12.97 -15.83
CA LEU A 134 -18.96 -11.78 -15.06
C LEU A 134 -20.40 -11.85 -14.57
N MET A 135 -21.35 -12.32 -15.42
CA MET A 135 -22.77 -12.28 -15.10
C MET A 135 -23.26 -13.50 -14.31
N PHE A 136 -22.68 -14.68 -14.54
CA PHE A 136 -23.22 -15.93 -14.01
C PHE A 136 -22.33 -16.61 -12.97
N CYS A 137 -21.09 -16.14 -12.74
CA CYS A 137 -20.22 -16.71 -11.72
C CYS A 137 -20.21 -15.86 -10.45
N ASN A 138 -20.31 -16.52 -9.28
CA ASN A 138 -20.24 -15.87 -7.97
C ASN A 138 -18.82 -15.77 -7.41
N SER A 139 -17.86 -16.51 -7.97
CA SER A 139 -16.46 -16.52 -7.50
C SER A 139 -15.72 -15.29 -8.01
N GLU A 140 -15.13 -14.50 -7.12
CA GLU A 140 -14.35 -13.30 -7.46
C GLU A 140 -13.22 -13.60 -8.45
N LYS A 141 -12.48 -14.74 -8.26
CA LYS A 141 -11.43 -15.14 -9.21
C LYS A 141 -11.96 -15.37 -10.63
N LYS A 142 -13.18 -15.93 -10.77
CA LYS A 142 -13.81 -16.14 -12.07
C LYS A 142 -14.28 -14.82 -12.68
N LYS A 143 -14.76 -13.88 -11.86
CA LYS A 143 -15.12 -12.54 -12.31
C LYS A 143 -13.88 -11.79 -12.82
N HIS A 144 -12.76 -11.81 -12.08
CA HIS A 144 -11.51 -11.20 -12.54
C HIS A 144 -11.03 -11.79 -13.86
N LEU A 145 -11.11 -13.13 -14.01
CA LEU A 145 -10.83 -13.79 -15.30
C LEU A 145 -11.80 -13.34 -16.40
N GLY A 146 -13.06 -13.15 -16.05
CA GLY A 146 -14.08 -12.59 -16.95
C GLY A 146 -13.72 -11.18 -17.42
N THR A 147 -13.26 -10.32 -16.51
CA THR A 147 -12.80 -8.96 -16.81
C THR A 147 -11.61 -8.97 -17.77
N ILE A 148 -10.64 -9.88 -17.55
CA ILE A 148 -9.48 -10.06 -18.45
C ILE A 148 -9.93 -10.44 -19.86
N PHE A 149 -10.79 -11.44 -19.98
CA PHE A 149 -11.26 -11.92 -21.27
C PHE A 149 -12.11 -10.88 -22.02
N LEU A 150 -13.00 -10.20 -21.32
CA LEU A 150 -13.82 -9.14 -21.90
C LEU A 150 -12.95 -7.95 -22.31
N GLY A 151 -12.02 -7.51 -21.42
CA GLY A 151 -11.07 -6.44 -21.69
C GLY A 151 -10.21 -6.73 -22.92
N PHE A 152 -9.70 -7.94 -23.06
CA PHE A 152 -8.94 -8.38 -24.24
C PHE A 152 -9.78 -8.30 -25.53
N GLY A 153 -11.05 -8.76 -25.47
CA GLY A 153 -11.96 -8.68 -26.62
C GLY A 153 -12.22 -7.25 -27.06
N ILE A 154 -12.54 -6.35 -26.11
CA ILE A 154 -12.80 -4.93 -26.37
C ILE A 154 -11.53 -4.25 -26.92
N LEU A 155 -10.35 -4.56 -26.38
CA LEU A 155 -9.07 -4.05 -26.84
C LEU A 155 -8.83 -4.38 -28.32
N MET A 156 -9.05 -5.64 -28.71
CA MET A 156 -8.87 -6.07 -30.11
C MET A 156 -9.86 -5.39 -31.06
N VAL A 157 -11.12 -5.26 -30.66
CA VAL A 157 -12.11 -4.49 -31.43
C VAL A 157 -11.68 -3.03 -31.59
N GLY A 158 -11.16 -2.40 -30.53
CA GLY A 158 -10.61 -1.04 -30.58
C GLY A 158 -9.47 -0.90 -31.58
N MET A 159 -8.53 -1.87 -31.60
CA MET A 159 -7.44 -1.89 -32.57
C MET A 159 -7.93 -2.02 -34.01
N ASP A 160 -8.89 -2.91 -34.27
CA ASP A 160 -9.44 -3.09 -35.62
C ASP A 160 -10.19 -1.83 -36.08
N GLN A 161 -10.93 -1.17 -35.18
CA GLN A 161 -11.59 0.11 -35.47
C GLN A 161 -10.58 1.24 -35.79
N MET A 162 -9.48 1.33 -35.04
CA MET A 162 -8.43 2.31 -35.32
C MET A 162 -7.78 2.03 -36.68
N SER A 163 -7.45 0.77 -36.98
CA SER A 163 -6.85 0.38 -38.26
C SER A 163 -7.78 0.71 -39.43
N ALA A 164 -9.07 0.35 -39.33
CA ALA A 164 -10.06 0.63 -40.36
C ALA A 164 -10.30 2.15 -40.57
N ALA A 165 -10.17 2.97 -39.51
CA ALA A 165 -10.31 4.41 -39.62
C ALA A 165 -9.17 5.08 -40.40
N VAL A 166 -7.96 4.51 -40.34
CA VAL A 166 -6.76 5.08 -40.98
C VAL A 166 -6.39 4.40 -42.31
N GLU A 167 -6.95 3.23 -42.60
CA GLU A 167 -6.69 2.47 -43.84
C GLU A 167 -6.89 3.33 -45.11
N PRO A 168 -7.98 4.13 -45.28
CA PRO A 168 -8.15 4.97 -46.46
C PRO A 168 -7.11 6.09 -46.62
N LEU A 169 -6.34 6.39 -45.54
CA LEU A 169 -5.29 7.41 -45.59
C LEU A 169 -3.99 6.89 -46.17
N SER A 170 -3.80 5.58 -46.28
CA SER A 170 -2.60 4.97 -46.84
C SER A 170 -2.37 5.39 -48.30
N ASP A 171 -3.46 5.67 -49.01
CA ASP A 171 -3.42 6.10 -50.41
C ASP A 171 -3.42 7.64 -50.57
N ASP A 172 -3.51 8.42 -49.48
CA ASP A 172 -3.46 9.88 -49.54
C ASP A 172 -2.02 10.40 -49.56
N PRO A 173 -1.58 11.00 -50.67
CA PRO A 173 -0.20 11.51 -50.80
C PRO A 173 0.18 12.57 -49.76
N THR A 174 -0.81 13.30 -49.24
CA THR A 174 -0.58 14.32 -48.20
C THR A 174 -0.27 13.67 -46.85
N PHE A 175 -0.99 12.61 -46.52
CA PHE A 175 -0.79 11.85 -45.29
C PHE A 175 0.53 11.06 -45.31
N THR A 176 0.78 10.33 -46.42
CA THR A 176 2.04 9.59 -46.58
C THR A 176 3.25 10.53 -46.64
N GLY A 177 3.10 11.68 -47.29
CA GLY A 177 4.11 12.74 -47.29
C GLY A 177 4.38 13.31 -45.89
N PHE A 178 3.36 13.46 -45.06
CA PHE A 178 3.54 13.86 -43.66
C PHE A 178 4.27 12.78 -42.85
N LEU A 179 3.93 11.50 -43.05
CA LEU A 179 4.58 10.39 -42.33
C LEU A 179 6.08 10.30 -42.69
N THR A 180 6.49 10.67 -43.91
CA THR A 180 7.91 10.64 -44.31
C THR A 180 8.79 11.60 -43.48
N LEU A 181 8.22 12.60 -42.82
CA LEU A 181 8.97 13.44 -41.85
C LEU A 181 9.58 12.62 -40.72
N PHE A 182 8.95 11.51 -40.36
CA PHE A 182 9.41 10.64 -39.27
C PHE A 182 10.51 9.67 -39.69
N ASN A 183 10.90 9.64 -40.97
CA ASN A 183 12.14 9.01 -41.43
C ASN A 183 13.37 9.69 -40.83
N ASN A 184 13.24 10.98 -40.47
CA ASN A 184 14.29 11.65 -39.72
C ASN A 184 14.20 11.17 -38.24
N PRO A 185 15.29 10.55 -37.72
CA PRO A 185 15.28 9.99 -36.37
C PRO A 185 14.89 10.98 -35.29
N VAL A 186 15.25 12.25 -35.40
CA VAL A 186 14.94 13.28 -34.42
C VAL A 186 13.44 13.53 -34.37
N PHE A 187 12.79 13.69 -35.52
CA PHE A 187 11.34 13.91 -35.58
C PHE A 187 10.55 12.67 -35.15
N GLY A 188 11.01 11.46 -35.52
CA GLY A 188 10.41 10.22 -35.06
C GLY A 188 10.47 10.05 -33.55
N ILE A 189 11.64 10.31 -32.93
CA ILE A 189 11.80 10.28 -31.44
C ILE A 189 10.92 11.31 -30.78
N LEU A 190 10.88 12.55 -31.29
CA LEU A 190 10.04 13.60 -30.71
C LEU A 190 8.56 13.27 -30.82
N ALA A 191 8.11 12.73 -31.96
CA ALA A 191 6.72 12.32 -32.15
C ALA A 191 6.31 11.21 -31.19
N GLY A 192 7.14 10.15 -31.07
CA GLY A 192 6.91 9.06 -30.12
C GLY A 192 6.90 9.53 -28.67
N ALA A 193 7.85 10.41 -28.29
CA ALA A 193 7.93 10.98 -26.95
C ALA A 193 6.72 11.84 -26.61
N LEU A 194 6.31 12.73 -27.51
CA LEU A 194 5.16 13.61 -27.31
C LEU A 194 3.85 12.81 -27.22
N LEU A 195 3.63 11.87 -28.14
CA LEU A 195 2.45 11.01 -28.14
C LEU A 195 2.32 10.27 -26.81
N THR A 196 3.39 9.62 -26.37
CA THR A 196 3.38 8.86 -25.13
C THR A 196 3.25 9.76 -23.89
N ALA A 197 3.89 10.92 -23.89
CA ALA A 197 3.77 11.89 -22.79
C ALA A 197 2.34 12.42 -22.63
N VAL A 198 1.61 12.63 -23.73
CA VAL A 198 0.20 13.07 -23.71
C VAL A 198 -0.73 11.93 -23.24
N ILE A 199 -0.57 10.73 -23.81
CA ILE A 199 -1.40 9.57 -23.47
C ILE A 199 -1.03 9.01 -22.09
N GLN A 200 0.20 9.21 -21.62
CA GLN A 200 0.78 8.67 -20.39
C GLN A 200 0.80 7.12 -20.33
N SER A 201 0.74 6.46 -21.47
CA SER A 201 0.80 5.01 -21.63
C SER A 201 1.63 4.62 -22.85
N SER A 202 2.79 3.99 -22.61
CA SER A 202 3.63 3.48 -23.69
C SER A 202 2.97 2.30 -24.43
N SER A 203 2.26 1.44 -23.70
CA SER A 203 1.52 0.34 -24.32
C SER A 203 0.44 0.85 -25.29
N ALA A 204 -0.29 1.90 -24.89
CA ALA A 204 -1.26 2.53 -25.78
C ALA A 204 -0.61 3.17 -27.01
N SER A 205 0.51 3.88 -26.80
CA SER A 205 1.26 4.51 -27.89
C SER A 205 1.82 3.48 -28.90
N VAL A 206 2.35 2.35 -28.38
CA VAL A 206 2.79 1.23 -29.23
C VAL A 206 1.61 0.60 -29.97
N GLY A 207 0.47 0.42 -29.31
CA GLY A 207 -0.75 -0.10 -29.94
C GLY A 207 -1.26 0.77 -31.09
N ILE A 208 -1.21 2.09 -30.95
CA ILE A 208 -1.54 3.04 -32.03
C ILE A 208 -0.56 2.86 -33.20
N LEU A 209 0.73 2.75 -32.94
CA LEU A 209 1.72 2.52 -33.97
C LEU A 209 1.51 1.18 -34.70
N GLN A 210 1.16 0.12 -33.93
CA GLN A 210 0.82 -1.18 -34.52
C GLN A 210 -0.47 -1.15 -35.33
N ALA A 211 -1.48 -0.39 -34.91
CA ALA A 211 -2.70 -0.20 -35.70
C ALA A 211 -2.41 0.54 -37.01
N LEU A 212 -1.58 1.58 -36.97
CA LEU A 212 -1.10 2.30 -38.15
C LEU A 212 -0.26 1.42 -39.08
N SER A 213 0.56 0.53 -38.53
CA SER A 213 1.41 -0.34 -39.38
C SER A 213 0.61 -1.32 -40.23
N LYS A 214 -0.60 -1.71 -39.83
CA LYS A 214 -1.49 -2.55 -40.63
C LYS A 214 -1.90 -1.92 -41.96
N THR A 215 -1.85 -0.59 -42.08
CA THR A 215 -2.18 0.12 -43.30
C THR A 215 -1.09 0.01 -44.38
N GLY A 216 0.08 -0.54 -44.02
CA GLY A 216 1.23 -0.60 -44.95
C GLY A 216 1.94 0.74 -45.14
N ALA A 217 1.57 1.80 -44.41
CA ALA A 217 2.16 3.14 -44.55
C ALA A 217 3.41 3.37 -43.69
N ILE A 218 3.74 2.46 -42.79
CA ILE A 218 4.85 2.61 -41.84
C ILE A 218 6.02 1.73 -42.25
N SER A 219 7.21 2.35 -42.41
CA SER A 219 8.48 1.65 -42.64
C SER A 219 9.31 1.49 -41.36
N TYR A 220 10.35 0.63 -41.41
CA TYR A 220 11.31 0.50 -40.31
C TYR A 220 12.00 1.82 -39.97
N SER A 221 12.32 2.65 -40.98
CA SER A 221 12.94 3.96 -40.78
C SER A 221 12.08 4.91 -39.96
N MET A 222 10.74 4.77 -39.97
CA MET A 222 9.80 5.53 -39.13
C MET A 222 9.58 4.86 -37.79
N ALA A 223 9.34 3.54 -37.77
CA ALA A 223 8.95 2.82 -36.56
C ALA A 223 10.04 2.81 -35.49
N ILE A 224 11.31 2.60 -35.89
CA ILE A 224 12.43 2.50 -34.95
C ILE A 224 12.57 3.77 -34.09
N PRO A 225 12.69 4.99 -34.66
CA PRO A 225 12.85 6.18 -33.86
C PRO A 225 11.56 6.54 -33.05
N ILE A 226 10.37 6.25 -33.58
CA ILE A 226 9.11 6.46 -32.86
C ILE A 226 9.09 5.60 -31.60
N VAL A 227 9.43 4.30 -31.69
CA VAL A 227 9.49 3.38 -30.53
C VAL A 227 10.52 3.86 -29.50
N MET A 228 11.69 4.33 -29.93
CA MET A 228 12.68 4.92 -29.01
C MET A 228 12.11 6.12 -28.26
N GLY A 229 11.39 7.00 -28.98
CA GLY A 229 10.73 8.16 -28.39
C GLY A 229 9.63 7.80 -27.39
N GLN A 230 8.82 6.77 -27.71
CA GLN A 230 7.76 6.28 -26.83
C GLN A 230 8.29 5.90 -25.42
N ASN A 231 9.46 5.30 -25.35
CA ASN A 231 10.09 4.97 -24.06
C ASN A 231 10.50 6.24 -23.27
N ILE A 232 10.97 7.29 -23.94
CA ILE A 232 11.24 8.58 -23.27
C ILE A 232 9.95 9.22 -22.75
N GLY A 233 8.89 9.21 -23.55
CA GLY A 233 7.59 9.76 -23.19
C GLY A 233 6.99 9.14 -21.93
N THR A 234 7.22 7.85 -21.69
CA THR A 234 6.76 7.11 -20.49
C THR A 234 7.31 7.72 -19.20
N CYS A 235 8.46 8.37 -19.22
CA CYS A 235 9.07 8.96 -18.02
C CYS A 235 8.28 10.13 -17.45
N VAL A 236 7.43 10.77 -18.25
CA VAL A 236 6.61 11.91 -17.82
C VAL A 236 5.69 11.53 -16.65
N THR A 237 5.11 10.33 -16.65
CA THR A 237 4.26 9.83 -15.56
C THR A 237 5.04 9.77 -14.24
N ALA A 238 6.25 9.22 -14.24
CA ALA A 238 7.10 9.15 -13.06
C ALA A 238 7.54 10.55 -12.58
N LEU A 239 7.81 11.47 -13.51
CA LEU A 239 8.18 12.86 -13.18
C LEU A 239 7.00 13.63 -12.56
N ILE A 240 5.79 13.46 -13.08
CA ILE A 240 4.58 14.06 -12.49
C ILE A 240 4.34 13.46 -11.10
N SER A 241 4.45 12.15 -10.97
CA SER A 241 4.22 11.47 -9.69
C SER A 241 5.21 11.85 -8.60
N CYS A 242 6.40 12.35 -8.93
CA CYS A 242 7.39 12.76 -7.93
C CYS A 242 7.28 14.23 -7.49
N ILE A 243 6.29 14.98 -7.98
CA ILE A 243 6.01 16.35 -7.52
C ILE A 243 5.59 16.27 -6.04
N GLY A 244 6.20 17.08 -5.18
CA GLY A 244 5.96 17.03 -3.73
C GLY A 244 6.66 15.88 -2.98
N ALA A 245 7.32 14.94 -3.67
CA ALA A 245 7.99 13.82 -3.04
C ALA A 245 9.34 14.20 -2.40
N LYS A 246 9.81 13.35 -1.47
CA LYS A 246 11.14 13.41 -0.87
C LYS A 246 12.24 13.23 -1.95
N LYS A 247 13.46 13.68 -1.64
CA LYS A 247 14.62 13.70 -2.55
C LYS A 247 14.90 12.37 -3.27
N ASN A 248 14.86 11.25 -2.56
CA ASN A 248 15.18 9.94 -3.13
C ASN A 248 14.10 9.45 -4.12
N ALA A 249 12.84 9.78 -3.88
CA ALA A 249 11.76 9.49 -4.82
C ALA A 249 11.92 10.30 -6.13
N LYS A 250 12.27 11.59 -6.03
CA LYS A 250 12.62 12.41 -7.20
C LYS A 250 13.81 11.82 -7.95
N ARG A 251 14.85 11.38 -7.25
CA ARG A 251 16.01 10.70 -7.86
C ARG A 251 15.61 9.44 -8.61
N ALA A 252 14.67 8.63 -8.08
CA ALA A 252 14.17 7.44 -8.77
C ALA A 252 13.46 7.79 -10.09
N ALA A 253 12.63 8.84 -10.12
CA ALA A 253 12.00 9.32 -11.34
C ALA A 253 13.04 9.84 -12.37
N PHE A 254 14.08 10.56 -11.93
CA PHE A 254 15.17 11.00 -12.79
C PHE A 254 16.03 9.86 -13.30
N VAL A 255 16.23 8.78 -12.53
CA VAL A 255 16.90 7.56 -13.03
C VAL A 255 16.12 6.96 -14.19
N HIS A 256 14.79 6.89 -14.11
CA HIS A 256 13.95 6.41 -15.21
C HIS A 256 14.14 7.27 -16.47
N LEU A 257 14.14 8.60 -16.32
CA LEU A 257 14.38 9.53 -17.42
C LEU A 257 15.77 9.34 -18.04
N TYR A 258 16.82 9.30 -17.22
CA TYR A 258 18.20 9.14 -17.71
C TYR A 258 18.42 7.80 -18.38
N PHE A 259 17.85 6.71 -17.85
CA PHE A 259 17.92 5.40 -18.49
C PHE A 259 17.37 5.45 -19.92
N ASN A 260 16.18 6.04 -20.12
CA ASN A 260 15.56 6.08 -21.43
C ASN A 260 16.25 7.08 -22.37
N ILE A 261 16.69 8.26 -21.91
CA ILE A 261 17.41 9.23 -22.75
C ILE A 261 18.78 8.69 -23.15
N ILE A 262 19.58 8.21 -22.20
CA ILE A 262 20.92 7.70 -22.48
C ILE A 262 20.84 6.44 -23.33
N GLY A 263 19.90 5.53 -23.03
CA GLY A 263 19.63 4.35 -23.83
C GLY A 263 19.30 4.69 -25.28
N THR A 264 18.40 5.66 -25.48
CA THR A 264 18.04 6.15 -26.81
C THR A 264 19.26 6.73 -27.55
N LEU A 265 20.02 7.62 -26.90
CA LEU A 265 21.18 8.26 -27.51
C LEU A 265 22.26 7.23 -27.89
N VAL A 266 22.55 6.27 -27.00
CA VAL A 266 23.55 5.23 -27.25
C VAL A 266 23.11 4.31 -28.40
N ILE A 267 21.86 3.83 -28.39
CA ILE A 267 21.34 2.94 -29.41
C ILE A 267 21.19 3.67 -30.74
N CYS A 268 20.75 4.93 -30.77
CA CYS A 268 20.76 5.77 -31.96
C CYS A 268 22.16 5.90 -32.55
N ALA A 269 23.16 6.23 -31.73
CA ALA A 269 24.54 6.36 -32.20
C ALA A 269 25.08 5.05 -32.75
N LEU A 270 24.80 3.93 -32.10
CA LEU A 270 25.23 2.60 -32.58
C LEU A 270 24.49 2.19 -33.86
N PHE A 271 23.17 2.32 -33.90
CA PHE A 271 22.34 1.88 -35.02
C PHE A 271 22.55 2.74 -36.27
N TYR A 272 22.37 4.05 -36.15
CA TYR A 272 22.56 4.95 -37.31
C TYR A 272 24.03 5.13 -37.65
N GLY A 273 24.94 5.06 -36.66
CA GLY A 273 26.38 5.04 -36.93
C GLY A 273 26.83 3.81 -37.72
N SER A 274 26.33 2.62 -37.36
CA SER A 274 26.60 1.39 -38.15
C SER A 274 25.91 1.41 -39.52
N ASN A 275 24.74 2.04 -39.63
CA ASN A 275 24.04 2.18 -40.91
C ASN A 275 24.85 2.98 -41.95
N LEU A 276 25.70 3.94 -41.53
CA LEU A 276 26.57 4.68 -42.41
C LEU A 276 27.60 3.78 -43.15
N PHE A 277 27.95 2.65 -42.54
CA PHE A 277 28.94 1.71 -43.09
C PHE A 277 28.30 0.49 -43.77
N ILE A 278 27.17 -0.01 -43.21
CA ILE A 278 26.56 -1.28 -43.66
C ILE A 278 25.43 -1.02 -44.65
N ASN A 279 24.79 0.15 -44.60
CA ASN A 279 23.63 0.55 -45.40
C ASN A 279 22.50 -0.49 -45.33
N TYR A 280 21.73 -0.45 -44.21
CA TYR A 280 20.65 -1.40 -43.93
C TYR A 280 19.50 -1.26 -44.92
N GLY A 281 19.41 -2.19 -45.89
CA GLY A 281 18.39 -2.17 -46.95
C GLY A 281 16.97 -2.37 -46.46
N PHE A 282 16.77 -2.94 -45.26
CA PHE A 282 15.43 -3.17 -44.70
C PHE A 282 14.74 -1.91 -44.15
N LEU A 283 15.44 -0.78 -44.05
CA LEU A 283 14.88 0.45 -43.45
C LEU A 283 13.68 0.99 -44.24
N ASP A 284 13.64 0.75 -45.54
CA ASP A 284 12.54 1.16 -46.42
C ASP A 284 11.41 0.12 -46.51
N ASP A 285 11.60 -1.08 -45.92
CA ASP A 285 10.59 -2.12 -45.92
C ASP A 285 9.43 -1.73 -44.96
N ILE A 286 8.22 -2.17 -45.31
CA ILE A 286 7.02 -1.98 -44.52
C ILE A 286 7.11 -2.84 -43.25
N VAL A 287 6.71 -2.26 -42.11
CA VAL A 287 6.74 -2.92 -40.81
C VAL A 287 5.33 -3.36 -40.42
N GLY A 288 5.20 -4.62 -39.99
CA GLY A 288 3.97 -5.14 -39.39
C GLY A 288 3.93 -4.98 -37.84
N PRO A 289 2.78 -5.25 -37.21
CA PRO A 289 2.64 -5.17 -35.76
C PRO A 289 3.64 -6.03 -34.98
N GLU A 290 3.95 -7.24 -35.47
CA GLU A 290 4.90 -8.16 -34.85
C GLU A 290 6.34 -7.58 -34.91
N ASN A 291 6.71 -6.93 -36.00
CA ASN A 291 8.02 -6.31 -36.14
C ASN A 291 8.18 -5.11 -35.18
N ILE A 292 7.11 -4.36 -34.92
CA ILE A 292 7.10 -3.29 -33.91
C ILE A 292 7.34 -3.88 -32.54
N ALA A 293 6.72 -5.03 -32.21
CA ALA A 293 6.97 -5.73 -30.95
C ALA A 293 8.44 -6.20 -30.83
N VAL A 294 9.03 -6.69 -31.92
CA VAL A 294 10.47 -7.04 -32.01
C VAL A 294 11.34 -5.82 -31.74
N ILE A 295 11.08 -4.69 -32.44
CA ILE A 295 11.83 -3.43 -32.28
C ILE A 295 11.77 -2.96 -30.85
N HIS A 296 10.55 -2.96 -30.25
CA HIS A 296 10.33 -2.53 -28.87
C HIS A 296 11.08 -3.43 -27.87
N THR A 297 11.04 -4.74 -28.07
CA THR A 297 11.75 -5.71 -27.22
C THR A 297 13.27 -5.57 -27.38
N ALA A 298 13.76 -5.52 -28.60
CA ALA A 298 15.19 -5.38 -28.90
C ALA A 298 15.76 -4.10 -28.27
N PHE A 299 15.07 -2.97 -28.46
CA PHE A 299 15.48 -1.69 -27.86
C PHE A 299 15.58 -1.79 -26.33
N ASN A 300 14.53 -2.27 -25.63
CA ASN A 300 14.52 -2.33 -24.17
C ASN A 300 15.54 -3.32 -23.62
N LEU A 301 15.73 -4.48 -24.25
CA LEU A 301 16.75 -5.45 -23.85
C LEU A 301 18.16 -4.92 -24.07
N LEU A 302 18.45 -4.30 -25.23
CA LEU A 302 19.76 -3.73 -25.53
C LEU A 302 20.07 -2.55 -24.60
N ALA A 303 19.12 -1.62 -24.40
CA ALA A 303 19.30 -0.51 -23.47
C ALA A 303 19.59 -1.01 -22.05
N THR A 304 18.87 -2.04 -21.61
CA THR A 304 19.09 -2.64 -20.29
C THR A 304 20.45 -3.36 -20.24
N ALA A 305 20.79 -4.16 -21.22
CA ALA A 305 22.08 -4.89 -21.26
C ALA A 305 23.28 -3.93 -21.21
N ILE A 306 23.17 -2.79 -21.90
CA ILE A 306 24.21 -1.75 -21.90
C ILE A 306 24.26 -1.00 -20.58
N LEU A 307 23.11 -0.57 -20.04
CA LEU A 307 23.06 0.37 -18.91
C LEU A 307 23.00 -0.30 -17.53
N LEU A 308 22.56 -1.56 -17.42
CA LEU A 308 22.46 -2.28 -16.14
C LEU A 308 23.82 -2.37 -15.42
N PRO A 309 24.95 -2.66 -16.08
CA PRO A 309 26.26 -2.62 -15.44
C PRO A 309 26.64 -1.23 -14.92
N PHE A 310 26.08 -0.17 -15.52
CA PHE A 310 26.35 1.22 -15.19
C PHE A 310 25.32 1.84 -14.23
N ASN A 311 24.53 1.03 -13.54
CA ASN A 311 23.48 1.50 -12.62
C ASN A 311 23.98 2.52 -11.57
N LYS A 312 25.22 2.34 -11.07
CA LYS A 312 25.85 3.29 -10.11
C LYS A 312 26.07 4.69 -10.70
N TYR A 313 26.32 4.77 -12.01
CA TYR A 313 26.49 6.07 -12.68
C TYR A 313 25.15 6.77 -12.88
N LEU A 314 24.09 6.02 -13.16
CA LEU A 314 22.71 6.57 -13.22
C LEU A 314 22.28 7.09 -11.84
N GLU A 315 22.55 6.33 -10.77
CA GLU A 315 22.34 6.77 -9.39
C GLU A 315 23.09 8.07 -9.09
N LYS A 316 24.41 8.11 -9.42
CA LYS A 316 25.22 9.30 -9.21
C LYS A 316 24.71 10.52 -10.00
N LEU A 317 24.27 10.32 -11.25
CA LEU A 317 23.71 11.38 -12.08
C LEU A 317 22.42 11.95 -11.46
N ALA A 318 21.53 11.09 -10.97
CA ALA A 318 20.31 11.51 -10.28
C ALA A 318 20.61 12.25 -8.97
N CYS A 319 21.63 11.82 -8.21
CA CYS A 319 22.08 12.51 -7.00
C CYS A 319 22.71 13.89 -7.29
N LEU A 320 23.41 14.04 -8.43
CA LEU A 320 23.94 15.33 -8.84
C LEU A 320 22.84 16.33 -9.23
N THR A 321 21.75 15.82 -9.82
CA THR A 321 20.61 16.66 -10.23
C THR A 321 19.77 17.06 -9.04
N ILE A 322 19.47 16.12 -8.13
CA ILE A 322 18.69 16.36 -6.91
C ILE A 322 19.65 16.31 -5.73
N LYS A 323 20.10 17.48 -5.28
CA LYS A 323 21.05 17.62 -4.18
C LYS A 323 20.38 17.35 -2.81
N ASP A 324 21.19 16.96 -1.81
CA ASP A 324 20.74 16.83 -0.44
C ASP A 324 20.44 18.23 0.15
N LYS A 325 19.21 18.43 0.62
CA LYS A 325 18.85 19.45 1.60
C LYS A 325 18.35 18.70 2.83
N GLU A 326 18.79 19.10 4.01
CA GLU A 326 18.33 18.55 5.27
C GLU A 326 16.85 18.88 5.46
N GLU A 327 16.01 17.86 5.44
CA GLU A 327 14.65 17.85 5.98
C GLU A 327 14.25 16.38 6.14
N ASP A 328 14.58 15.78 7.28
CA ASP A 328 13.94 14.56 7.76
C ASP A 328 13.08 14.96 8.97
N SER A 329 11.78 15.18 8.75
CA SER A 329 10.79 15.22 9.82
C SER A 329 10.30 13.79 10.07
N ASP A 330 10.34 13.34 11.33
CA ASP A 330 9.80 12.03 11.78
C ASP A 330 8.25 11.99 11.78
N VAL A 331 7.61 12.93 11.10
CA VAL A 331 6.14 12.99 11.00
C VAL A 331 5.62 11.75 10.27
N PRO A 332 4.59 11.07 10.82
CA PRO A 332 3.95 9.94 10.15
C PRO A 332 3.42 10.34 8.77
N PHE A 333 3.68 9.52 7.77
CA PHE A 333 3.33 9.84 6.39
C PHE A 333 2.86 8.60 5.64
N LEU A 334 1.66 8.70 5.04
CA LEU A 334 1.13 7.73 4.08
C LEU A 334 1.09 8.38 2.69
N ASP A 335 1.74 7.72 1.74
CA ASP A 335 1.89 8.24 0.38
C ASP A 335 0.60 8.02 -0.43
N GLU A 336 -0.07 9.10 -0.84
CA GLU A 336 -1.32 9.02 -1.61
C GLU A 336 -1.17 8.34 -2.98
N ARG A 337 0.05 8.20 -3.49
CA ARG A 337 0.32 7.46 -4.74
C ARG A 337 -0.07 6.00 -4.66
N PHE A 338 -0.02 5.41 -3.45
CA PHE A 338 -0.48 4.05 -3.22
C PHE A 338 -2.00 3.87 -3.30
N LEU A 339 -2.79 4.95 -3.25
CA LEU A 339 -4.24 4.87 -3.45
C LEU A 339 -4.64 4.28 -4.81
N ASN A 340 -3.73 4.28 -5.79
CA ASN A 340 -3.92 3.61 -7.08
C ASN A 340 -3.58 2.12 -7.06
N THR A 341 -3.00 1.63 -5.96
CA THR A 341 -2.67 0.22 -5.69
C THR A 341 -3.22 -0.15 -4.30
N PRO A 342 -4.53 -0.42 -4.19
CA PRO A 342 -5.24 -0.52 -2.90
C PRO A 342 -4.62 -1.51 -1.91
N SER A 343 -4.14 -2.66 -2.36
CA SER A 343 -3.52 -3.67 -1.49
C SER A 343 -2.22 -3.17 -0.84
N VAL A 344 -1.42 -2.38 -1.58
CA VAL A 344 -0.21 -1.76 -1.02
C VAL A 344 -0.58 -0.66 -0.04
N ALA A 345 -1.58 0.16 -0.39
CA ALA A 345 -2.09 1.23 0.47
C ALA A 345 -2.59 0.67 1.81
N THR A 346 -3.36 -0.43 1.78
CA THR A 346 -3.87 -1.12 2.96
C THR A 346 -2.73 -1.65 3.84
N GLU A 347 -1.74 -2.30 3.24
CA GLU A 347 -0.58 -2.83 3.99
C GLU A 347 0.24 -1.70 4.65
N ARG A 348 0.37 -0.53 3.97
CA ARG A 348 1.05 0.63 4.54
C ARG A 348 0.30 1.23 5.72
N ALA A 349 -1.02 1.40 5.58
CA ALA A 349 -1.87 1.85 6.66
C ALA A 349 -1.81 0.88 7.86
N LYS A 350 -1.85 -0.44 7.59
CA LYS A 350 -1.71 -1.47 8.62
C LYS A 350 -0.37 -1.37 9.36
N SER A 351 0.75 -1.29 8.61
CA SER A 351 2.08 -1.15 9.22
C SER A 351 2.22 0.12 10.07
N LEU A 352 1.54 1.21 9.69
CA LEU A 352 1.54 2.45 10.48
C LEU A 352 0.68 2.29 11.73
N ALA A 353 -0.49 1.65 11.64
CA ALA A 353 -1.35 1.35 12.77
C ALA A 353 -0.68 0.38 13.79
N GLU A 354 0.09 -0.60 13.31
CA GLU A 354 0.90 -1.48 14.16
C GLU A 354 1.97 -0.71 14.95
N LYS A 355 2.61 0.30 14.32
CA LYS A 355 3.56 1.18 15.01
C LYS A 355 2.86 2.03 16.07
N MET A 356 1.71 2.62 15.73
CA MET A 356 0.87 3.37 16.66
C MET A 356 0.50 2.53 17.87
N ALA A 357 0.03 1.30 17.66
CA ALA A 357 -0.34 0.37 18.73
C ALA A 357 0.81 0.08 19.71
N ARG A 358 2.00 -0.23 19.16
CA ARG A 358 3.20 -0.47 19.98
C ARG A 358 3.68 0.77 20.71
N LEU A 359 3.57 1.95 20.08
CA LEU A 359 3.93 3.21 20.71
C LEU A 359 2.97 3.53 21.88
N SER A 360 1.66 3.32 21.69
CA SER A 360 0.64 3.51 22.73
C SER A 360 0.89 2.56 23.93
N GLU A 361 1.16 1.28 23.67
CA GLU A 361 1.57 0.32 24.71
C GLU A 361 2.79 0.80 25.48
N GLY A 362 3.87 1.19 24.76
CA GLY A 362 5.11 1.67 25.40
C GLY A 362 4.91 2.93 26.22
N THR A 363 4.10 3.87 25.72
CA THR A 363 3.74 5.12 26.40
C THR A 363 2.99 4.87 27.70
N LEU A 364 2.00 3.96 27.67
CA LEU A 364 1.27 3.55 28.88
C LEU A 364 2.19 2.89 29.92
N LEU A 365 3.04 1.95 29.47
CA LEU A 365 3.96 1.26 30.39
C LEU A 365 4.95 2.23 31.04
N GLY A 366 5.46 3.21 30.28
CA GLY A 366 6.30 4.28 30.81
C GLY A 366 5.57 5.17 31.83
N ALA A 367 4.32 5.52 31.56
CA ALA A 367 3.49 6.31 32.49
C ALA A 367 3.26 5.58 33.83
N LEU A 368 3.05 4.28 33.81
CA LEU A 368 2.89 3.47 35.02
C LEU A 368 4.17 3.44 35.90
N GLU A 369 5.36 3.48 35.28
CA GLU A 369 6.62 3.51 36.01
C GLU A 369 6.85 4.85 36.75
N LEU A 370 6.33 5.95 36.18
CA LEU A 370 6.42 7.28 36.80
C LEU A 370 5.67 7.40 38.13
N VAL A 371 4.66 6.56 38.37
CA VAL A 371 3.88 6.57 39.63
C VAL A 371 4.77 6.22 40.83
N ASP A 372 5.74 5.33 40.66
CA ASP A 372 6.67 4.96 41.72
C ASP A 372 7.97 5.80 41.67
N HIS A 373 8.44 6.19 40.50
CA HIS A 373 9.69 6.91 40.27
C HIS A 373 9.47 8.00 39.20
N TYR A 374 9.08 9.20 39.65
CA TYR A 374 8.85 10.33 38.75
C TYR A 374 10.16 10.85 38.15
N ASP A 375 10.21 10.96 36.83
CA ASP A 375 11.28 11.59 36.03
C ASP A 375 10.66 12.54 35.00
N GLU A 376 11.00 13.83 35.10
CA GLU A 376 10.44 14.88 34.24
C GLU A 376 10.73 14.64 32.75
N LYS A 377 11.91 14.10 32.40
CA LYS A 377 12.24 13.80 31.00
C LYS A 377 11.42 12.67 30.42
N VAL A 378 11.11 11.66 31.23
CA VAL A 378 10.24 10.56 30.81
C VAL A 378 8.82 11.07 30.64
N ALA A 379 8.36 11.95 31.54
CA ALA A 379 7.06 12.60 31.43
C ALA A 379 6.94 13.43 30.15
N GLU A 380 7.97 14.22 29.81
CA GLU A 380 8.03 14.99 28.56
C GLU A 380 7.99 14.06 27.32
N THR A 381 8.75 12.97 27.33
CA THR A 381 8.73 11.96 26.25
C THR A 381 7.35 11.33 26.08
N ILE A 382 6.60 11.11 27.16
CA ILE A 382 5.24 10.56 27.09
C ILE A 382 4.27 11.55 26.41
N HIS A 383 4.40 12.86 26.69
CA HIS A 383 3.63 13.88 26.00
C HIS A 383 3.98 13.95 24.49
N GLU A 384 5.28 13.92 24.16
CA GLU A 384 5.70 13.86 22.75
C GLU A 384 5.17 12.61 22.01
N ASN A 385 5.12 11.47 22.70
CA ASN A 385 4.58 10.24 22.14
C ASN A 385 3.07 10.32 21.91
N GLU A 386 2.32 10.95 22.82
CA GLU A 386 0.87 11.16 22.67
C GLU A 386 0.58 12.09 21.50
N ASP A 387 1.25 13.24 21.38
CA ASP A 387 1.15 14.13 20.22
C ASP A 387 1.43 13.37 18.90
N MET A 388 2.38 12.43 18.92
CA MET A 388 2.70 11.59 17.78
C MET A 388 1.60 10.55 17.51
N ILE A 389 0.99 9.96 18.53
CA ILE A 389 -0.10 8.97 18.39
C ILE A 389 -1.33 9.63 17.80
N ASP A 390 -1.68 10.85 18.24
CA ASP A 390 -2.74 11.66 17.65
C ASP A 390 -2.49 11.91 16.15
N SER A 391 -1.25 12.29 15.83
CA SER A 391 -0.85 12.48 14.42
C SER A 391 -0.94 11.18 13.60
N TYR A 392 -0.68 10.01 14.20
CA TYR A 392 -0.89 8.72 13.55
C TYR A 392 -2.37 8.46 13.26
N GLU A 393 -3.25 8.73 14.24
CA GLU A 393 -4.69 8.54 14.11
C GLU A 393 -5.24 9.38 12.96
N ASP A 394 -4.96 10.67 12.94
CA ASP A 394 -5.39 11.63 11.91
C ASP A 394 -4.92 11.23 10.50
N VAL A 395 -3.65 10.84 10.36
CA VAL A 395 -3.07 10.44 9.07
C VAL A 395 -3.68 9.12 8.59
N ILE A 396 -3.83 8.13 9.46
CA ILE A 396 -4.38 6.82 9.10
C ILE A 396 -5.86 6.94 8.75
N SER A 397 -6.67 7.59 9.59
CA SER A 397 -8.12 7.74 9.39
C SER A 397 -8.43 8.47 8.08
N THR A 398 -7.78 9.63 7.86
CA THR A 398 -7.93 10.41 6.61
C THR A 398 -7.54 9.59 5.38
N TYR A 399 -6.44 8.85 5.45
CA TYR A 399 -5.97 8.04 4.34
C TYR A 399 -6.90 6.86 4.02
N LEU A 400 -7.38 6.16 5.04
CA LEU A 400 -8.30 5.02 4.89
C LEU A 400 -9.67 5.44 4.36
N VAL A 401 -10.17 6.64 4.71
CA VAL A 401 -11.40 7.20 4.11
C VAL A 401 -11.22 7.39 2.60
N LYS A 402 -10.07 7.93 2.15
CA LYS A 402 -9.77 8.06 0.72
C LYS A 402 -9.65 6.69 0.04
N LEU A 403 -9.00 5.73 0.71
CA LEU A 403 -8.80 4.38 0.19
C LEU A 403 -10.12 3.61 0.05
N SER A 404 -11.07 3.80 0.97
CA SER A 404 -12.39 3.15 0.96
C SER A 404 -13.24 3.52 -0.26
N SER A 405 -12.91 4.63 -0.95
CA SER A 405 -13.56 5.01 -2.21
C SER A 405 -13.06 4.23 -3.43
N LYS A 406 -12.03 3.39 -3.28
CA LYS A 406 -11.43 2.59 -4.35
C LYS A 406 -12.02 1.18 -4.40
N GLN A 407 -11.73 0.45 -5.47
CA GLN A 407 -12.09 -0.97 -5.57
C GLN A 407 -11.14 -1.78 -4.67
N LEU A 408 -11.68 -2.34 -3.60
CA LEU A 408 -10.95 -3.10 -2.60
C LEU A 408 -11.19 -4.60 -2.76
N SER A 409 -10.19 -5.42 -2.44
CA SER A 409 -10.42 -6.83 -2.21
C SER A 409 -11.19 -7.06 -0.90
N ALA A 410 -11.82 -8.23 -0.73
CA ALA A 410 -12.52 -8.55 0.51
C ALA A 410 -11.57 -8.56 1.73
N ASP A 411 -10.33 -8.99 1.55
CA ASP A 411 -9.31 -9.02 2.61
C ASP A 411 -8.83 -7.60 2.95
N ASP A 412 -8.63 -6.73 1.95
CA ASP A 412 -8.27 -5.33 2.18
C ASP A 412 -9.40 -4.59 2.92
N SER A 413 -10.66 -4.82 2.52
CA SER A 413 -11.82 -4.22 3.18
C SER A 413 -11.90 -4.61 4.67
N LYS A 414 -11.65 -5.88 5.00
CA LYS A 414 -11.60 -6.35 6.39
C LYS A 414 -10.47 -5.68 7.18
N THR A 415 -9.29 -5.58 6.58
CA THR A 415 -8.14 -4.95 7.22
C THR A 415 -8.39 -3.47 7.49
N ILE A 416 -8.95 -2.74 6.51
CA ILE A 416 -9.33 -1.33 6.66
C ILE A 416 -10.36 -1.16 7.78
N GLN A 417 -11.38 -2.00 7.80
CA GLN A 417 -12.41 -1.98 8.84
C GLN A 417 -11.80 -2.21 10.23
N LEU A 418 -10.91 -3.20 10.39
CA LEU A 418 -10.22 -3.46 11.65
C LEU A 418 -9.45 -2.21 12.13
N ILE A 419 -8.65 -1.61 11.25
CA ILE A 419 -7.85 -0.44 11.60
C ILE A 419 -8.76 0.71 12.04
N LEU A 420 -9.78 1.05 11.25
CA LEU A 420 -10.71 2.14 11.56
C LEU A 420 -11.46 1.95 12.88
N HIS A 421 -11.75 0.70 13.26
CA HIS A 421 -12.40 0.40 14.55
C HIS A 421 -11.46 0.51 15.75
N THR A 422 -10.15 0.31 15.56
CA THR A 422 -9.23 0.12 16.69
C THR A 422 -8.28 1.29 16.94
N ILE A 423 -7.99 2.13 15.92
CA ILE A 423 -7.00 3.22 16.08
C ILE A 423 -7.42 4.24 17.13
N GLY A 424 -8.71 4.57 17.23
CA GLY A 424 -9.22 5.47 18.26
C GLY A 424 -9.08 4.90 19.67
N ASP A 425 -9.13 3.57 19.85
CA ASP A 425 -8.89 2.96 21.16
C ASP A 425 -7.40 3.04 21.56
N PHE A 426 -6.47 2.93 20.60
CA PHE A 426 -5.04 3.13 20.88
C PHE A 426 -4.70 4.60 21.20
N GLU A 427 -5.36 5.56 20.57
CA GLU A 427 -5.26 6.99 20.92
C GLU A 427 -5.77 7.21 22.35
N ARG A 428 -6.95 6.71 22.70
CA ARG A 428 -7.51 6.81 24.06
C ARG A 428 -6.62 6.17 25.14
N ILE A 429 -5.93 5.07 24.82
CA ILE A 429 -4.95 4.48 25.74
C ILE A 429 -3.81 5.45 26.01
N SER A 430 -3.33 6.19 25.00
CA SER A 430 -2.28 7.21 25.20
C SER A 430 -2.78 8.43 25.98
N ASP A 431 -4.02 8.89 25.79
CA ASP A 431 -4.67 9.91 26.61
C ASP A 431 -4.70 9.55 28.10
N HIS A 432 -5.04 8.27 28.39
CA HIS A 432 -5.01 7.76 29.75
C HIS A 432 -3.59 7.65 30.30
N ALA A 433 -2.59 7.37 29.47
CA ALA A 433 -1.17 7.42 29.90
C ALA A 433 -0.78 8.83 30.34
N VAL A 434 -1.13 9.88 29.57
CA VAL A 434 -0.91 11.29 29.97
C VAL A 434 -1.66 11.62 31.27
N SER A 435 -2.87 11.09 31.43
CA SER A 435 -3.63 11.26 32.69
C SER A 435 -2.93 10.60 33.89
N ILE A 436 -2.30 9.44 33.70
CA ILE A 436 -1.49 8.77 34.72
C ILE A 436 -0.22 9.59 35.03
N VAL A 437 0.42 10.21 34.02
CA VAL A 437 1.56 11.13 34.24
C VAL A 437 1.17 12.29 35.14
N LYS A 438 0.00 12.90 34.93
CA LYS A 438 -0.51 13.99 35.79
C LYS A 438 -0.68 13.53 37.25
N VAL A 439 -1.18 12.30 37.43
CA VAL A 439 -1.27 11.68 38.78
C VAL A 439 0.10 11.48 39.40
N ALA A 440 1.07 10.97 38.64
CA ALA A 440 2.45 10.77 39.09
C ALA A 440 3.15 12.11 39.46
N GLN A 441 2.93 13.15 38.65
CA GLN A 441 3.42 14.50 38.91
C GLN A 441 2.83 15.06 40.20
N GLU A 442 1.53 14.92 40.42
CA GLU A 442 0.85 15.36 41.67
C GLU A 442 1.41 14.65 42.91
N ILE A 443 1.65 13.34 42.82
CA ILE A 443 2.28 12.55 43.89
C ILE A 443 3.68 13.11 44.20
N HIS A 444 4.46 13.42 43.19
CA HIS A 444 5.82 13.93 43.33
C HIS A 444 5.84 15.36 43.91
N GLU A 445 5.09 16.30 43.34
CA GLU A 445 5.07 17.70 43.75
C GLU A 445 4.57 17.88 45.18
N LYS A 446 3.55 17.10 45.59
CA LYS A 446 2.99 17.14 46.91
C LYS A 446 3.74 16.27 47.94
N ASN A 447 4.77 15.54 47.48
CA ASN A 447 5.55 14.61 48.28
C ASN A 447 4.67 13.65 49.10
N ILE A 448 3.61 13.13 48.48
CA ILE A 448 2.66 12.17 49.09
C ILE A 448 3.04 10.75 48.65
N SER A 449 2.64 9.75 49.46
CA SER A 449 2.90 8.35 49.10
C SER A 449 1.74 7.46 49.54
N PHE A 450 1.41 6.46 48.75
CA PHE A 450 0.43 5.46 49.09
C PHE A 450 0.90 4.56 50.25
N SER A 451 -0.03 4.11 51.08
CA SER A 451 0.28 3.13 52.12
C SER A 451 0.76 1.80 51.54
N LYS A 452 1.45 0.98 52.31
CA LYS A 452 1.92 -0.35 51.90
C LYS A 452 0.80 -1.23 51.37
N GLU A 453 -0.35 -1.15 52.01
CA GLU A 453 -1.58 -1.87 51.66
C GLU A 453 -2.13 -1.41 50.31
N ALA A 454 -2.15 -0.10 50.04
CA ALA A 454 -2.58 0.47 48.77
C ALA A 454 -1.62 0.09 47.65
N LYS A 455 -0.31 0.21 47.89
CA LYS A 455 0.72 -0.19 46.92
C LYS A 455 0.65 -1.67 46.56
N ALA A 456 0.45 -2.56 47.54
CA ALA A 456 0.32 -3.99 47.30
C ALA A 456 -0.91 -4.33 46.42
N GLY A 457 -2.02 -3.62 46.63
CA GLY A 457 -3.20 -3.78 45.78
C GLY A 457 -3.04 -3.21 44.37
N LEU A 458 -2.42 -2.03 44.26
CA LEU A 458 -2.13 -1.37 42.99
C LEU A 458 -1.18 -2.20 42.13
N ALA A 459 -0.16 -2.81 42.72
CA ALA A 459 0.78 -3.67 42.00
C ALA A 459 0.08 -4.83 41.25
N VAL A 460 -0.91 -5.48 41.92
CA VAL A 460 -1.69 -6.55 41.27
C VAL A 460 -2.52 -6.02 40.11
N MET A 461 -3.08 -4.83 40.22
CA MET A 461 -3.89 -4.22 39.18
C MET A 461 -3.01 -3.77 38.00
N VAL A 462 -1.82 -3.22 38.27
CA VAL A 462 -0.83 -2.84 37.25
C VAL A 462 -0.30 -4.07 36.50
N ASP A 463 -0.03 -5.19 37.18
CA ASP A 463 0.39 -6.44 36.55
C ASP A 463 -0.70 -7.01 35.62
N ALA A 464 -1.97 -6.93 36.03
CA ALA A 464 -3.09 -7.32 35.18
C ALA A 464 -3.22 -6.39 33.96
N LEU A 465 -3.01 -5.07 34.12
CA LEU A 465 -3.01 -4.10 33.04
C LEU A 465 -1.88 -4.35 32.03
N ARG A 466 -0.67 -4.68 32.52
CA ARG A 466 0.46 -5.03 31.64
C ARG A 466 0.14 -6.24 30.77
N GLU A 467 -0.54 -7.25 31.31
CA GLU A 467 -0.93 -8.42 30.55
C GLU A 467 -2.02 -8.11 29.52
N ILE A 468 -3.05 -7.35 29.90
CA ILE A 468 -4.16 -7.07 28.99
C ILE A 468 -3.75 -6.19 27.80
N ILE A 469 -2.93 -5.15 28.04
CA ILE A 469 -2.46 -4.29 26.95
C ILE A 469 -1.56 -5.06 25.99
N ASN A 470 -0.65 -5.89 26.50
CA ASN A 470 0.18 -6.74 25.64
C ASN A 470 -0.68 -7.72 24.83
N ASN A 471 -1.68 -8.37 25.44
CA ASN A 471 -2.56 -9.29 24.76
C ASN A 471 -3.38 -8.58 23.66
N ALA A 472 -3.91 -7.39 23.92
CA ALA A 472 -4.66 -6.60 22.95
C ALA A 472 -3.77 -6.13 21.80
N THR A 473 -2.57 -5.60 22.10
CA THR A 473 -1.62 -5.15 21.08
C THR A 473 -1.17 -6.30 20.18
N VAL A 474 -0.76 -7.44 20.75
CA VAL A 474 -0.33 -8.61 19.97
C VAL A 474 -1.49 -9.20 19.19
N ALA A 475 -2.70 -9.29 19.76
CA ALA A 475 -3.88 -9.75 19.04
C ALA A 475 -4.19 -8.88 17.81
N PHE A 476 -4.04 -7.57 17.93
CA PHE A 476 -4.21 -6.64 16.80
C PHE A 476 -3.10 -6.81 15.74
N VAL A 477 -1.84 -6.81 16.16
CA VAL A 477 -0.68 -6.85 15.24
C VAL A 477 -0.61 -8.17 14.49
N ASP A 478 -0.76 -9.30 15.18
CA ASP A 478 -0.63 -10.64 14.62
C ASP A 478 -1.96 -11.22 14.14
N ASN A 479 -3.06 -10.49 14.34
CA ASN A 479 -4.45 -10.94 14.07
C ASN A 479 -4.75 -12.28 14.78
N ASP A 480 -4.34 -12.39 16.06
CA ASP A 480 -4.47 -13.61 16.87
C ASP A 480 -5.79 -13.66 17.62
N LEU A 481 -6.73 -14.45 17.08
CA LEU A 481 -8.05 -14.68 17.67
C LEU A 481 -7.99 -15.37 19.04
N ALA A 482 -7.01 -16.26 19.25
CA ALA A 482 -6.89 -17.00 20.50
C ALA A 482 -6.42 -16.07 21.64
N LEU A 483 -5.60 -15.08 21.31
CA LEU A 483 -5.19 -14.05 22.26
C LEU A 483 -6.30 -13.03 22.50
N ALA A 484 -6.98 -12.58 21.44
CA ALA A 484 -8.11 -11.68 21.52
C ALA A 484 -9.23 -12.21 22.46
N SER A 485 -9.54 -13.51 22.38
CA SER A 485 -10.57 -14.12 23.23
C SER A 485 -10.24 -14.13 24.72
N LYS A 486 -8.97 -13.92 25.12
CA LYS A 486 -8.53 -13.88 26.52
C LYS A 486 -8.60 -12.48 27.14
N VAL A 487 -8.79 -11.44 26.31
CA VAL A 487 -8.79 -10.04 26.77
C VAL A 487 -10.03 -9.75 27.61
N GLU A 488 -11.22 -10.08 27.13
CA GLU A 488 -12.48 -9.83 27.84
C GLU A 488 -12.56 -10.52 29.23
N PRO A 489 -12.17 -11.81 29.40
CA PRO A 489 -12.10 -12.42 30.74
C PRO A 489 -11.16 -11.69 31.69
N LEU A 490 -10.07 -11.10 31.20
CA LEU A 490 -9.09 -10.36 31.99
C LEU A 490 -9.61 -8.95 32.35
N GLU A 491 -10.30 -8.28 31.43
CA GLU A 491 -10.97 -6.99 31.67
C GLU A 491 -11.95 -7.12 32.82
N GLN A 492 -12.82 -8.15 32.83
CA GLN A 492 -13.76 -8.41 33.92
C GLN A 492 -13.08 -8.64 35.28
N VAL A 493 -11.85 -9.14 35.26
CA VAL A 493 -11.05 -9.27 36.50
C VAL A 493 -10.53 -7.91 36.96
N ILE A 494 -10.06 -7.05 36.03
CA ILE A 494 -9.56 -5.70 36.33
C ILE A 494 -10.68 -4.82 36.88
N ASP A 495 -11.90 -4.88 36.29
CA ASP A 495 -13.07 -4.17 36.79
C ASP A 495 -13.38 -4.54 38.24
N ARG A 496 -13.38 -5.83 38.56
CA ARG A 496 -13.56 -6.30 39.95
C ARG A 496 -12.41 -5.91 40.88
N LEU A 497 -11.17 -5.83 40.37
CA LEU A 497 -10.04 -5.34 41.18
C LEU A 497 -10.25 -3.86 41.53
N ARG A 498 -10.65 -3.03 40.54
CA ARG A 498 -11.00 -1.61 40.77
C ARG A 498 -12.02 -1.47 41.89
N ASP A 499 -13.13 -2.18 41.82
CA ASP A 499 -14.21 -2.09 42.83
C ASP A 499 -13.71 -2.47 44.22
N LYS A 500 -12.96 -3.58 44.34
CA LYS A 500 -12.40 -4.00 45.64
C LYS A 500 -11.40 -3.01 46.21
N LEU A 501 -10.54 -2.43 45.35
CA LEU A 501 -9.55 -1.43 45.74
C LEU A 501 -10.22 -0.13 46.19
N LYS A 502 -11.29 0.27 45.48
CA LYS A 502 -12.13 1.41 45.84
C LYS A 502 -12.79 1.22 47.21
N ASP A 503 -13.41 0.05 47.47
CA ASP A 503 -14.02 -0.29 48.75
C ASP A 503 -12.99 -0.32 49.89
N ALA A 504 -11.81 -0.91 49.64
CA ALA A 504 -10.73 -0.92 50.63
C ALA A 504 -10.22 0.48 50.94
N HIS A 505 -10.15 1.34 49.89
CA HIS A 505 -9.77 2.73 50.06
C HIS A 505 -10.78 3.55 50.85
N VAL A 506 -12.09 3.42 50.58
CA VAL A 506 -13.16 4.06 51.38
C VAL A 506 -13.07 3.66 52.84
N LYS A 507 -12.81 2.39 53.16
CA LYS A 507 -12.58 1.93 54.52
C LYS A 507 -11.37 2.59 55.18
N ARG A 508 -10.25 2.78 54.47
CA ARG A 508 -9.08 3.49 54.96
C ARG A 508 -9.37 4.96 55.26
N LEU A 509 -10.16 5.64 54.40
CA LEU A 509 -10.61 7.01 54.62
C LEU A 509 -11.48 7.11 55.88
N THR A 510 -12.47 6.23 56.02
CA THR A 510 -13.40 6.22 57.16
C THR A 510 -12.68 5.99 58.49
N ASN A 511 -11.61 5.19 58.48
CA ASN A 511 -10.82 4.91 59.67
C ASN A 511 -9.68 5.93 59.92
N GLY A 512 -9.61 7.01 59.12
CA GLY A 512 -8.61 8.07 59.28
C GLY A 512 -7.17 7.65 58.95
N THR A 513 -6.99 6.51 58.31
CA THR A 513 -5.64 6.00 57.89
C THR A 513 -5.23 6.49 56.52
N CYS A 514 -6.04 7.28 55.85
CA CYS A 514 -5.75 7.92 54.55
C CYS A 514 -6.34 9.33 54.54
N THR A 515 -5.70 10.25 53.81
CA THR A 515 -6.20 11.61 53.59
C THR A 515 -7.18 11.64 52.42
N ILE A 516 -8.11 12.62 52.42
CA ILE A 516 -9.05 12.83 51.33
C ILE A 516 -8.30 13.09 50.01
N GLU A 517 -7.22 13.86 50.06
CA GLU A 517 -6.37 14.19 48.90
C GLU A 517 -5.76 12.93 48.27
N LEU A 518 -5.12 12.07 49.07
CA LEU A 518 -4.63 10.77 48.62
C LEU A 518 -5.74 9.89 48.06
N GLY A 519 -6.96 10.10 48.52
CA GLY A 519 -8.16 9.42 48.04
C GLY A 519 -8.52 9.74 46.61
N PHE A 520 -8.47 11.02 46.25
CA PHE A 520 -8.71 11.44 44.88
C PHE A 520 -7.63 10.91 43.93
N VAL A 521 -6.36 11.11 44.26
CA VAL A 521 -5.23 10.64 43.48
C VAL A 521 -5.26 9.13 43.23
N PHE A 522 -5.59 8.34 44.27
CA PHE A 522 -5.74 6.89 44.16
C PHE A 522 -6.93 6.49 43.28
N SER A 523 -8.09 7.16 43.46
CA SER A 523 -9.28 6.91 42.68
C SER A 523 -9.08 7.22 41.20
N ASP A 524 -8.41 8.33 40.91
CA ASP A 524 -8.09 8.72 39.51
C ASP A 524 -7.16 7.71 38.84
N LEU A 525 -6.15 7.24 39.56
CA LEU A 525 -5.20 6.23 39.02
C LEU A 525 -5.91 4.92 38.67
N ILE A 526 -6.70 4.34 39.63
CA ILE A 526 -7.37 3.06 39.36
C ILE A 526 -8.49 3.18 38.33
N THR A 527 -9.09 4.38 38.18
CA THR A 527 -10.08 4.64 37.12
C THR A 527 -9.40 4.71 35.74
N ASN A 528 -8.26 5.40 35.61
CA ASN A 528 -7.51 5.41 34.34
C ASN A 528 -7.06 3.99 33.96
N ILE A 529 -6.60 3.16 34.89
CA ILE A 529 -6.23 1.76 34.64
C ILE A 529 -7.41 0.95 34.11
N GLU A 530 -8.60 1.11 34.70
CA GLU A 530 -9.82 0.42 34.25
C GLU A 530 -10.24 0.89 32.85
N ARG A 531 -10.21 2.20 32.58
CA ARG A 531 -10.54 2.74 31.26
C ARG A 531 -9.63 2.19 30.17
N VAL A 532 -8.34 2.06 30.45
CA VAL A 532 -7.41 1.41 29.53
C VAL A 532 -7.81 -0.04 29.27
N SER A 533 -8.26 -0.80 30.30
CA SER A 533 -8.71 -2.18 30.07
C SER A 533 -9.98 -2.26 29.24
N ASP A 534 -10.89 -1.30 29.36
CA ASP A 534 -12.07 -1.17 28.49
C ASP A 534 -11.66 -1.00 27.02
N HIS A 535 -10.70 -0.10 26.73
CA HIS A 535 -10.18 0.11 25.38
C HIS A 535 -9.47 -1.13 24.84
N CYS A 536 -8.73 -1.86 25.67
CA CYS A 536 -8.14 -3.15 25.28
C CYS A 536 -9.22 -4.18 24.88
N SER A 537 -10.34 -4.22 25.60
CA SER A 537 -11.48 -5.07 25.25
C SER A 537 -12.09 -4.68 23.90
N ASN A 538 -12.29 -3.39 23.63
CA ASN A 538 -12.80 -2.91 22.34
C ASN A 538 -11.90 -3.35 21.18
N ILE A 539 -10.57 -3.21 21.33
CA ILE A 539 -9.60 -3.66 20.33
C ILE A 539 -9.74 -5.17 20.06
N ALA A 540 -9.80 -5.97 21.11
CA ALA A 540 -9.91 -7.42 20.97
C ALA A 540 -11.23 -7.84 20.31
N ILE A 541 -12.34 -7.17 20.65
CA ILE A 541 -13.65 -7.38 20.03
C ILE A 541 -13.60 -7.06 18.55
N GLY A 542 -12.98 -5.93 18.14
CA GLY A 542 -12.77 -5.58 16.73
C GLY A 542 -12.02 -6.67 15.96
N VAL A 543 -10.98 -7.25 16.57
CA VAL A 543 -10.24 -8.38 15.96
C VAL A 543 -11.13 -9.62 15.77
N ILE A 544 -11.98 -9.93 16.75
CA ILE A 544 -12.87 -11.12 16.70
C ILE A 544 -13.98 -10.91 15.67
N GLU A 545 -14.65 -9.76 15.68
CA GLU A 545 -15.76 -9.43 14.79
C GLU A 545 -15.41 -9.56 13.32
N ILE A 546 -14.28 -8.95 12.94
CA ILE A 546 -13.84 -8.93 11.54
C ILE A 546 -13.46 -10.31 11.03
N ASN A 547 -12.94 -11.17 11.88
CA ASN A 547 -12.57 -12.54 11.51
C ASN A 547 -13.74 -13.52 11.47
N ARG A 548 -14.86 -13.22 12.14
CA ARG A 548 -16.06 -14.08 12.19
C ARG A 548 -17.18 -13.76 11.18
N ASN A 549 -16.92 -12.86 10.19
CA ASN A 549 -17.86 -12.52 9.10
C ASN A 549 -19.25 -12.00 9.56
N GLY A 550 -19.28 -10.91 10.32
CA GLY A 550 -20.50 -10.10 10.50
C GLY A 550 -21.38 -10.46 11.70
N TYR A 551 -20.83 -11.01 12.77
CA TYR A 551 -21.49 -11.00 14.08
C TYR A 551 -21.46 -9.57 14.63
N ASP A 552 -22.61 -9.08 15.15
CA ASP A 552 -22.69 -7.82 15.88
C ASP A 552 -21.86 -7.94 17.18
N ALA A 553 -20.90 -7.03 17.36
CA ALA A 553 -19.98 -7.04 18.51
C ALA A 553 -20.74 -7.01 19.87
N HIS A 554 -21.86 -6.27 19.93
CA HIS A 554 -22.71 -6.20 21.12
C HIS A 554 -23.46 -7.51 21.37
N GLU A 555 -23.91 -8.18 20.32
CA GLU A 555 -24.58 -9.49 20.43
C GLU A 555 -23.58 -10.56 20.90
N TYR A 556 -22.36 -10.53 20.35
CA TYR A 556 -21.28 -11.45 20.76
C TYR A 556 -20.88 -11.28 22.24
N LEU A 557 -20.71 -10.05 22.71
CA LEU A 557 -20.41 -9.77 24.13
C LEU A 557 -21.56 -10.21 25.05
N HIS A 558 -22.80 -9.95 24.63
CA HIS A 558 -23.98 -10.36 25.40
C HIS A 558 -24.13 -11.88 25.44
N GLU A 559 -23.80 -12.56 24.33
CA GLU A 559 -23.74 -14.01 24.26
C GLU A 559 -22.61 -14.58 25.13
N LEU A 560 -21.40 -14.04 25.06
CA LEU A 560 -20.26 -14.44 25.90
C LEU A 560 -20.53 -14.25 27.39
N LYS A 561 -21.08 -13.10 27.78
CA LYS A 561 -21.39 -12.79 29.20
C LYS A 561 -22.56 -13.62 29.75
N ASN A 562 -23.47 -14.06 28.87
CA ASN A 562 -24.69 -14.81 29.25
C ASN A 562 -24.64 -16.30 28.89
N SER A 563 -23.62 -16.74 28.12
CA SER A 563 -23.46 -18.14 27.75
C SER A 563 -22.63 -18.91 28.78
N ASP A 564 -22.93 -20.20 28.94
CA ASP A 564 -22.07 -21.16 29.65
C ASP A 564 -20.83 -21.50 28.77
N ASP A 565 -20.17 -20.48 28.12
CA ASP A 565 -18.94 -20.71 27.37
C ASP A 565 -17.88 -21.25 28.34
N ILE A 566 -17.54 -22.51 28.13
CA ILE A 566 -16.64 -23.28 29.00
C ILE A 566 -15.25 -22.64 29.00
N GLN A 567 -14.78 -22.15 27.84
CA GLN A 567 -13.45 -21.56 27.72
C GLN A 567 -13.37 -20.19 28.38
N TYR A 568 -14.35 -19.32 28.12
CA TYR A 568 -14.45 -18.01 28.77
C TYR A 568 -14.46 -18.13 30.30
N ASN A 569 -15.30 -19.01 30.81
CA ASN A 569 -15.42 -19.24 32.27
C ASN A 569 -14.13 -19.84 32.86
N ALA A 570 -13.40 -20.70 32.09
CA ALA A 570 -12.13 -21.25 32.53
C ALA A 570 -11.04 -20.16 32.60
N ASP A 571 -10.92 -19.32 31.55
CA ASP A 571 -9.97 -18.22 31.50
C ASP A 571 -10.26 -17.17 32.58
N TYR A 572 -11.52 -16.80 32.76
CA TYR A 572 -11.94 -15.89 33.84
C TYR A 572 -11.55 -16.43 35.23
N LYS A 573 -11.80 -17.71 35.52
CA LYS A 573 -11.41 -18.33 36.80
C LYS A 573 -9.88 -18.34 36.97
N ALA A 574 -9.14 -18.64 35.92
CA ALA A 574 -7.68 -18.64 35.94
C ALA A 574 -7.12 -17.23 36.24
N TYR A 575 -7.61 -16.19 35.56
CA TYR A 575 -7.21 -14.80 35.80
C TYR A 575 -7.62 -14.31 37.19
N LYS A 576 -8.82 -14.64 37.66
CA LYS A 576 -9.28 -14.31 38.99
C LYS A 576 -8.40 -14.94 40.08
N GLN A 577 -7.87 -16.14 39.83
CA GLN A 577 -6.94 -16.79 40.78
C GLN A 577 -5.55 -16.15 40.69
N LYS A 578 -5.06 -15.86 39.48
CA LYS A 578 -3.75 -15.23 39.22
C LYS A 578 -3.65 -13.84 39.84
N TYR A 579 -4.67 -13.02 39.67
CA TYR A 579 -4.75 -11.63 40.15
C TYR A 579 -5.60 -11.50 41.43
N THR A 580 -5.27 -12.31 42.44
CA THR A 580 -5.94 -12.24 43.74
C THR A 580 -5.25 -11.18 44.61
N LEU A 581 -6.01 -10.23 45.13
CA LEU A 581 -5.50 -9.22 46.04
C LEU A 581 -4.93 -9.87 47.31
N PRO A 582 -3.71 -9.51 47.74
CA PRO A 582 -3.16 -9.99 49.00
C PRO A 582 -4.02 -9.53 50.18
N LYS A 583 -4.08 -10.33 51.23
CA LYS A 583 -4.89 -10.01 52.45
C LYS A 583 -4.52 -8.65 53.03
N GLU A 584 -3.27 -8.25 52.92
CA GLU A 584 -2.76 -6.95 53.38
C GLU A 584 -3.43 -5.79 52.62
N ALA A 585 -3.64 -5.91 51.30
CA ALA A 585 -4.28 -4.87 50.50
C ALA A 585 -5.73 -4.58 50.93
N LEU A 586 -6.41 -5.57 51.51
CA LEU A 586 -7.79 -5.48 52.00
C LEU A 586 -7.85 -5.17 53.51
N SER A 587 -6.72 -5.20 54.23
CA SER A 587 -6.65 -4.94 55.65
C SER A 587 -6.71 -3.43 55.94
N VAL A 588 -7.41 -3.09 57.03
CA VAL A 588 -7.42 -1.74 57.59
C VAL A 588 -6.70 -1.83 58.92
N ARG A 589 -5.61 -1.12 59.12
CA ARG A 589 -4.98 -1.01 60.43
C ARG A 589 -5.96 -0.32 61.38
N GLU A 590 -6.42 -1.01 62.38
CA GLU A 590 -7.11 -0.36 63.51
C GLU A 590 -6.08 0.56 64.19
N ILE A 591 -6.39 1.87 64.20
CA ILE A 591 -5.68 2.78 65.08
C ILE A 591 -6.13 2.40 66.50
N SER A 592 -5.28 1.74 67.25
CA SER A 592 -5.48 1.58 68.68
C SER A 592 -5.47 2.99 69.28
N VAL A 593 -6.64 3.58 69.43
CA VAL A 593 -6.83 4.78 70.27
C VAL A 593 -6.51 4.34 71.67
N GLY A 594 -5.29 4.59 72.11
CA GLY A 594 -4.91 4.43 73.47
C GLY A 594 -5.78 5.36 74.30
N VAL A 595 -6.83 4.83 74.90
CA VAL A 595 -7.56 5.52 75.96
C VAL A 595 -6.58 5.71 77.12
N PRO A 596 -6.25 6.95 77.53
CA PRO A 596 -5.42 7.15 78.68
C PRO A 596 -6.27 6.63 79.89
N ALA A 597 -5.76 5.60 80.58
CA ALA A 597 -6.33 5.17 81.85
C ALA A 597 -6.15 6.32 82.82
N ASN A 598 -7.27 6.82 83.33
CA ASN A 598 -7.35 7.69 84.51
C ASN A 598 -6.84 7.03 85.77
#